data_a51b1af1bd6903c104b2a838ed6d2738
#
_entry.id   a51b1af1bd6903c104b2a838ed6d2738
#
_cell.length_a   1.000
_cell.length_b   1.000
_cell.length_c   1.000
_cell.angle_alpha   90.00
_cell.angle_beta   90.00
_cell.angle_gamma   90.00
#
_symmetry.space_group_name_H-M   'P 1'
#
loop_
_entity.id
_entity.type
_entity.pdbx_description
1 polymer ?
#
loop_
_entity_poly.entity_id
_entity_poly.type
_entity_poly.pdbx_seq_one_letter_code
_entity_poly.pdbx_strand_id
1 'polypeptide(L)'
;MKRRHFLLAGIFLLPTVATLRAADAKPIRVALFNDDGAFGLGIPRITEQLGKTADIRVTKVAGKEIAGGVLKDFDVVIFSGGSGSKEAAALGDAGRENVRNFVREGGGYVGICAGAYLACTGFSWGVGVLNAKTVSSKWKRGKGDVEIEFTPPALEAAGIAAGKRTIRYANGPIITADKRDGITPFEPLAFFRSELAENDSPKGAMTNAPAIVRGVFGKGRVISSSPHPEQTDGMEHFAETAVRWVAGRAK
;
A
#
# COMPACT_ATOMS: atom_id res chain seq x y z
N MET A 1 -6.79 -85.51 -0.93
CA MET A 1 -6.82 -84.23 -0.21
C MET A 1 -6.41 -83.10 -1.17
N LYS A 2 -7.36 -82.26 -1.68
CA LYS A 2 -7.12 -81.23 -2.64
C LYS A 2 -7.10 -79.90 -1.85
N ARG A 3 -5.96 -79.24 -1.76
CA ARG A 3 -5.83 -77.86 -1.17
C ARG A 3 -6.30 -76.81 -2.19
N ARG A 4 -7.35 -76.08 -1.84
CA ARG A 4 -7.80 -74.91 -2.57
C ARG A 4 -7.00 -73.66 -2.09
N HIS A 5 -6.29 -72.98 -3.01
CA HIS A 5 -5.67 -71.71 -2.77
C HIS A 5 -6.70 -70.60 -3.05
N PHE A 6 -7.04 -69.83 -2.04
CA PHE A 6 -7.78 -68.53 -2.20
C PHE A 6 -6.82 -67.45 -2.50
N LEU A 7 -6.94 -66.79 -3.67
CA LEU A 7 -6.29 -65.58 -4.01
C LEU A 7 -7.17 -64.41 -3.50
N LEU A 8 -6.70 -63.68 -2.51
CA LEU A 8 -7.28 -62.41 -2.11
C LEU A 8 -6.73 -61.31 -3.03
N ALA A 9 -7.60 -60.75 -3.89
CA ALA A 9 -7.29 -59.54 -4.66
C ALA A 9 -7.50 -58.32 -3.77
N GLY A 10 -6.39 -57.68 -3.35
CA GLY A 10 -6.42 -56.39 -2.64
C GLY A 10 -6.72 -55.25 -3.59
N ILE A 11 -7.87 -54.59 -3.41
CA ILE A 11 -8.20 -53.35 -4.12
C ILE A 11 -7.45 -52.23 -3.43
N PHE A 12 -6.40 -51.71 -4.09
CA PHE A 12 -5.73 -50.48 -3.69
C PHE A 12 -6.58 -49.29 -4.14
N LEU A 13 -7.32 -48.68 -3.22
CA LEU A 13 -7.88 -47.32 -3.42
C LEU A 13 -6.73 -46.31 -3.32
N LEU A 14 -6.33 -45.77 -4.44
CA LEU A 14 -5.46 -44.57 -4.47
C LEU A 14 -6.29 -43.34 -4.03
N PRO A 15 -5.84 -42.58 -3.04
CA PRO A 15 -6.52 -41.31 -2.70
C PRO A 15 -6.34 -40.33 -3.85
N THR A 16 -7.44 -39.98 -4.50
CA THR A 16 -7.48 -38.82 -5.42
C THR A 16 -7.23 -37.57 -4.61
N VAL A 17 -6.00 -37.05 -4.66
CA VAL A 17 -5.67 -35.72 -4.17
C VAL A 17 -6.39 -34.75 -5.10
N ALA A 18 -7.51 -34.22 -4.65
CA ALA A 18 -8.18 -33.09 -5.29
C ALA A 18 -7.25 -31.91 -5.19
N THR A 19 -6.53 -31.59 -6.26
CA THR A 19 -5.84 -30.31 -6.43
C THR A 19 -6.93 -29.24 -6.46
N LEU A 20 -7.16 -28.57 -5.31
CA LEU A 20 -7.95 -27.35 -5.27
C LEU A 20 -7.27 -26.35 -6.20
N ARG A 21 -7.87 -26.17 -7.36
CA ARG A 21 -7.48 -25.13 -8.32
C ARG A 21 -7.68 -23.78 -7.66
N ALA A 22 -6.63 -22.96 -7.63
CA ALA A 22 -6.66 -21.53 -7.25
C ALA A 22 -7.54 -20.67 -8.22
N ALA A 23 -8.44 -21.28 -8.97
CA ALA A 23 -9.17 -20.65 -10.08
C ALA A 23 -10.47 -19.92 -9.66
N ASP A 24 -10.91 -19.99 -8.39
CA ASP A 24 -12.20 -19.41 -7.95
C ASP A 24 -12.07 -18.17 -7.02
N ALA A 25 -10.87 -17.70 -6.74
CA ALA A 25 -10.70 -16.47 -5.97
C ALA A 25 -11.09 -15.25 -6.83
N LYS A 26 -12.13 -14.52 -6.41
CA LYS A 26 -12.52 -13.26 -7.07
C LYS A 26 -11.31 -12.33 -7.18
N PRO A 27 -11.14 -11.62 -8.32
CA PRO A 27 -10.02 -10.70 -8.49
C PRO A 27 -10.06 -9.59 -7.43
N ILE A 28 -8.90 -9.09 -7.02
CA ILE A 28 -8.79 -7.90 -6.18
C ILE A 28 -9.13 -6.68 -7.04
N ARG A 29 -10.14 -5.92 -6.64
CA ARG A 29 -10.60 -4.73 -7.33
C ARG A 29 -9.92 -3.51 -6.72
N VAL A 30 -9.14 -2.79 -7.51
CA VAL A 30 -8.34 -1.64 -7.09
C VAL A 30 -8.89 -0.36 -7.70
N ALA A 31 -9.31 0.57 -6.86
CA ALA A 31 -9.59 1.94 -7.21
C ALA A 31 -8.28 2.75 -7.21
N LEU A 32 -7.80 3.18 -8.38
CA LEU A 32 -6.63 4.05 -8.49
C LEU A 32 -7.12 5.49 -8.69
N PHE A 33 -6.89 6.34 -7.68
CA PHE A 33 -7.26 7.74 -7.75
C PHE A 33 -6.55 8.45 -8.92
N ASN A 34 -7.34 9.10 -9.78
CA ASN A 34 -6.88 9.79 -10.99
C ASN A 34 -7.71 11.06 -11.23
N ASP A 35 -7.40 12.12 -10.50
CA ASP A 35 -8.06 13.42 -10.59
C ASP A 35 -7.06 14.52 -10.18
N ASP A 36 -7.54 15.75 -9.99
CA ASP A 36 -6.73 16.86 -9.54
C ASP A 36 -5.90 16.50 -8.30
N GLY A 37 -4.63 16.88 -8.36
CA GLY A 37 -3.64 16.54 -7.33
C GLY A 37 -2.80 15.31 -7.65
N ALA A 38 -3.30 14.33 -8.38
CA ALA A 38 -2.52 13.18 -8.82
C ALA A 38 -1.79 13.49 -10.13
N PHE A 39 -0.46 13.43 -10.12
CA PHE A 39 0.36 13.71 -11.32
C PHE A 39 1.70 12.98 -11.29
N GLY A 40 2.43 13.02 -12.42
CA GLY A 40 3.72 12.35 -12.59
C GLY A 40 3.59 10.90 -13.03
N LEU A 41 4.60 10.09 -12.72
CA LEU A 41 4.71 8.72 -13.23
C LEU A 41 3.99 7.66 -12.35
N GLY A 42 3.46 8.03 -11.18
CA GLY A 42 2.85 7.07 -10.26
C GLY A 42 1.68 6.29 -10.89
N ILE A 43 0.71 7.02 -11.48
CA ILE A 43 -0.48 6.39 -12.11
C ILE A 43 -0.09 5.45 -13.25
N PRO A 44 0.70 5.87 -14.28
CA PRO A 44 1.08 4.96 -15.36
C PRO A 44 1.90 3.75 -14.86
N ARG A 45 2.83 3.93 -13.93
CA ARG A 45 3.64 2.83 -13.39
C ARG A 45 2.80 1.81 -12.62
N ILE A 46 1.93 2.27 -11.72
CA ILE A 46 1.03 1.38 -10.97
C ILE A 46 0.08 0.65 -11.91
N THR A 47 -0.48 1.35 -12.91
CA THR A 47 -1.35 0.73 -13.92
C THR A 47 -0.62 -0.36 -14.71
N GLU A 48 0.62 -0.10 -15.12
CA GLU A 48 1.45 -1.07 -15.85
C GLU A 48 1.79 -2.28 -14.97
N GLN A 49 2.27 -2.05 -13.74
CA GLN A 49 2.73 -3.10 -12.84
C GLN A 49 1.57 -4.03 -12.44
N LEU A 50 0.46 -3.47 -11.98
CA LEU A 50 -0.71 -4.25 -11.56
C LEU A 50 -1.45 -4.88 -12.75
N GLY A 51 -1.39 -4.25 -13.94
CA GLY A 51 -1.99 -4.78 -15.16
C GLY A 51 -1.37 -6.11 -15.64
N LYS A 52 -0.16 -6.43 -15.20
CA LYS A 52 0.53 -7.71 -15.47
C LYS A 52 0.01 -8.85 -14.58
N THR A 53 -0.78 -8.55 -13.56
CA THR A 53 -1.25 -9.51 -12.55
C THR A 53 -2.65 -10.00 -12.89
N ALA A 54 -2.82 -11.29 -13.16
CA ALA A 54 -4.06 -11.85 -13.72
C ALA A 54 -5.29 -11.73 -12.78
N ASP A 55 -5.07 -11.68 -11.47
CA ASP A 55 -6.11 -11.62 -10.44
C ASP A 55 -6.25 -10.24 -9.77
N ILE A 56 -5.70 -9.19 -10.38
CA ILE A 56 -5.91 -7.79 -9.95
C ILE A 56 -6.59 -7.01 -11.09
N ARG A 57 -7.57 -6.20 -10.75
CA ARG A 57 -8.28 -5.32 -11.68
C ARG A 57 -8.19 -3.88 -11.20
N VAL A 58 -7.52 -3.04 -11.98
CA VAL A 58 -7.34 -1.61 -11.69
C VAL A 58 -8.35 -0.79 -12.46
N THR A 59 -9.08 0.05 -11.75
CA THR A 59 -9.98 1.06 -12.33
C THR A 59 -9.56 2.43 -11.84
N LYS A 60 -9.37 3.37 -12.76
CA LYS A 60 -9.13 4.77 -12.41
C LYS A 60 -10.44 5.41 -11.96
N VAL A 61 -10.39 6.14 -10.84
CA VAL A 61 -11.58 6.78 -10.24
C VAL A 61 -11.27 8.24 -9.93
N ALA A 62 -12.26 9.11 -10.17
CA ALA A 62 -12.16 10.52 -9.83
C ALA A 62 -12.69 10.80 -8.41
N GLY A 63 -12.33 11.95 -7.84
CA GLY A 63 -12.75 12.36 -6.49
C GLY A 63 -14.27 12.42 -6.34
N LYS A 64 -14.99 12.92 -7.36
CA LYS A 64 -16.47 12.97 -7.37
C LYS A 64 -17.11 11.58 -7.33
N GLU A 65 -16.48 10.57 -7.96
CA GLU A 65 -16.99 9.18 -7.94
C GLU A 65 -16.79 8.57 -6.54
N ILE A 66 -15.64 8.87 -5.92
CA ILE A 66 -15.38 8.47 -4.53
C ILE A 66 -16.38 9.16 -3.59
N ALA A 67 -16.63 10.46 -3.77
CA ALA A 67 -17.66 11.18 -3.01
C ALA A 67 -19.08 10.61 -3.23
N GLY A 68 -19.36 10.05 -4.41
CA GLY A 68 -20.59 9.34 -4.75
C GLY A 68 -20.67 7.91 -4.20
N GLY A 69 -19.64 7.40 -3.48
CA GLY A 69 -19.69 6.10 -2.82
C GLY A 69 -19.24 4.92 -3.68
N VAL A 70 -18.48 5.15 -4.77
CA VAL A 70 -18.03 4.08 -5.68
C VAL A 70 -17.13 3.04 -5.00
N LEU A 71 -16.46 3.39 -3.87
CA LEU A 71 -15.53 2.49 -3.20
C LEU A 71 -16.14 1.19 -2.68
N LYS A 72 -17.46 1.12 -2.51
CA LYS A 72 -18.20 -0.13 -2.18
C LYS A 72 -17.96 -1.26 -3.18
N ASP A 73 -17.57 -0.93 -4.41
CA ASP A 73 -17.32 -1.87 -5.48
C ASP A 73 -15.84 -2.30 -5.58
N PHE A 74 -15.00 -1.85 -4.63
CA PHE A 74 -13.56 -2.08 -4.61
C PHE A 74 -13.10 -2.77 -3.31
N ASP A 75 -11.92 -3.34 -3.36
CA ASP A 75 -11.26 -3.98 -2.22
C ASP A 75 -10.09 -3.12 -1.70
N VAL A 76 -9.49 -2.30 -2.58
CA VAL A 76 -8.34 -1.44 -2.28
C VAL A 76 -8.49 -0.09 -2.97
N VAL A 77 -8.10 1.00 -2.29
CA VAL A 77 -7.89 2.32 -2.89
C VAL A 77 -6.41 2.69 -2.87
N ILE A 78 -5.92 3.24 -4.00
CA ILE A 78 -4.53 3.72 -4.14
C ILE A 78 -4.53 5.21 -4.44
N PHE A 79 -3.76 5.98 -3.65
CA PHE A 79 -3.38 7.36 -3.91
C PHE A 79 -1.90 7.41 -4.22
N SER A 80 -1.52 7.86 -5.41
CA SER A 80 -0.14 7.89 -5.89
C SER A 80 0.56 9.22 -5.60
N GLY A 81 1.63 9.51 -6.34
CA GLY A 81 2.36 10.77 -6.22
C GLY A 81 1.59 11.97 -6.78
N GLY A 82 1.93 13.15 -6.25
CA GLY A 82 1.28 14.39 -6.65
C GLY A 82 1.30 15.47 -5.56
N SER A 83 0.12 16.03 -5.25
CA SER A 83 -0.10 16.99 -4.17
C SER A 83 -1.24 16.51 -3.27
N GLY A 84 -0.93 16.05 -2.07
CA GLY A 84 -1.92 15.49 -1.14
C GLY A 84 -3.04 16.47 -0.77
N SER A 85 -2.75 17.76 -0.64
CA SER A 85 -3.78 18.77 -0.38
C SER A 85 -4.71 19.01 -1.57
N LYS A 86 -4.22 18.88 -2.82
CA LYS A 86 -5.06 18.94 -4.02
C LYS A 86 -5.89 17.67 -4.20
N GLU A 87 -5.31 16.49 -3.95
CA GLU A 87 -6.06 15.22 -3.91
C GLU A 87 -7.21 15.31 -2.89
N ALA A 88 -6.92 15.85 -1.69
CA ALA A 88 -7.93 16.09 -0.67
C ALA A 88 -9.04 17.07 -1.11
N ALA A 89 -8.67 18.12 -1.84
CA ALA A 89 -9.62 19.08 -2.40
C ALA A 89 -10.51 18.45 -3.47
N ALA A 90 -9.95 17.63 -4.37
CA ALA A 90 -10.69 16.89 -5.39
C ALA A 90 -11.67 15.87 -4.78
N LEU A 91 -11.30 15.24 -3.66
CA LEU A 91 -12.21 14.37 -2.89
C LEU A 91 -13.36 15.14 -2.23
N GLY A 92 -13.12 16.37 -1.80
CA GLY A 92 -14.02 17.10 -0.92
C GLY A 92 -14.21 16.41 0.43
N ASP A 93 -15.07 16.96 1.28
CA ASP A 93 -15.33 16.38 2.62
C ASP A 93 -15.99 15.01 2.52
N ALA A 94 -16.98 14.86 1.66
CA ALA A 94 -17.70 13.61 1.45
C ALA A 94 -16.78 12.50 0.93
N GLY A 95 -15.89 12.80 -0.04
CA GLY A 95 -14.94 11.82 -0.57
C GLY A 95 -13.92 11.38 0.48
N ARG A 96 -13.38 12.31 1.28
CA ARG A 96 -12.47 11.96 2.38
C ARG A 96 -13.14 11.09 3.44
N GLU A 97 -14.39 11.40 3.79
CA GLU A 97 -15.15 10.58 4.73
C GLU A 97 -15.45 9.18 4.15
N ASN A 98 -15.80 9.09 2.87
CA ASN A 98 -16.04 7.81 2.21
C ASN A 98 -14.77 6.94 2.16
N VAL A 99 -13.58 7.52 1.90
CA VAL A 99 -12.31 6.78 2.01
C VAL A 99 -12.08 6.32 3.44
N ARG A 100 -12.32 7.18 4.43
CA ARG A 100 -12.14 6.83 5.85
C ARG A 100 -13.05 5.69 6.27
N ASN A 101 -14.32 5.74 5.88
CA ASN A 101 -15.32 4.70 6.17
C ASN A 101 -14.97 3.39 5.46
N PHE A 102 -14.60 3.45 4.17
CA PHE A 102 -14.15 2.31 3.41
C PHE A 102 -13.01 1.55 4.11
N VAL A 103 -11.98 2.27 4.57
CA VAL A 103 -10.87 1.64 5.30
C VAL A 103 -11.33 1.13 6.67
N ARG A 104 -12.13 1.91 7.41
CA ARG A 104 -12.66 1.49 8.73
C ARG A 104 -13.44 0.18 8.65
N GLU A 105 -14.15 -0.05 7.55
CA GLU A 105 -14.97 -1.24 7.33
C GLU A 105 -14.18 -2.46 6.79
N GLY A 106 -12.92 -2.29 6.45
CA GLY A 106 -12.03 -3.39 6.05
C GLY A 106 -11.39 -3.23 4.69
N GLY A 107 -11.67 -2.15 3.97
CA GLY A 107 -10.98 -1.82 2.71
C GLY A 107 -9.51 -1.52 2.91
N GLY A 108 -8.70 -1.80 1.88
CA GLY A 108 -7.26 -1.55 1.88
C GLY A 108 -6.91 -0.15 1.39
N TYR A 109 -5.89 0.47 1.98
CA TYR A 109 -5.34 1.75 1.55
C TYR A 109 -3.87 1.64 1.21
N VAL A 110 -3.47 2.10 0.03
CA VAL A 110 -2.06 2.27 -0.34
C VAL A 110 -1.82 3.73 -0.72
N GLY A 111 -0.95 4.41 0.03
CA GLY A 111 -0.56 5.80 -0.22
C GLY A 111 0.92 5.91 -0.57
N ILE A 112 1.25 6.60 -1.67
CA ILE A 112 2.63 6.83 -2.09
C ILE A 112 2.84 8.34 -2.24
N CYS A 113 3.88 8.89 -1.62
CA CYS A 113 4.24 10.31 -1.67
C CYS A 113 3.06 11.23 -1.26
N ALA A 114 2.30 11.78 -2.20
CA ALA A 114 1.09 12.56 -1.94
C ALA A 114 0.05 11.77 -1.15
N GLY A 115 -0.20 10.52 -1.54
CA GLY A 115 -1.09 9.60 -0.84
C GLY A 115 -0.63 9.28 0.58
N ALA A 116 0.69 9.31 0.84
CA ALA A 116 1.21 9.14 2.20
C ALA A 116 0.96 10.38 3.07
N TYR A 117 1.02 11.59 2.52
CA TYR A 117 0.56 12.81 3.21
C TYR A 117 -0.94 12.73 3.52
N LEU A 118 -1.75 12.33 2.52
CA LEU A 118 -3.20 12.24 2.62
C LEU A 118 -3.63 11.24 3.71
N ALA A 119 -2.88 10.15 3.91
CA ALA A 119 -3.14 9.15 4.94
C ALA A 119 -2.97 9.67 6.38
N CYS A 120 -2.09 10.66 6.60
CA CYS A 120 -1.69 11.12 7.93
C CYS A 120 -2.85 11.79 8.69
N THR A 121 -2.95 11.51 9.99
CA THR A 121 -3.87 12.18 10.92
C THR A 121 -3.46 13.62 11.26
N GLY A 122 -2.19 13.98 11.03
CA GLY A 122 -1.63 15.28 11.36
C GLY A 122 -2.09 16.44 10.47
N PHE A 123 -2.88 16.17 9.42
CA PHE A 123 -3.43 17.21 8.52
C PHE A 123 -4.95 17.25 8.62
N SER A 124 -5.52 18.46 8.84
CA SER A 124 -6.97 18.67 8.89
C SER A 124 -7.65 18.36 7.54
N TRP A 125 -6.92 18.50 6.44
CA TRP A 125 -7.39 18.16 5.09
C TRP A 125 -7.15 16.69 4.71
N GLY A 126 -6.42 15.90 5.52
CA GLY A 126 -6.12 14.50 5.23
C GLY A 126 -7.33 13.58 5.38
N VAL A 127 -7.20 12.37 4.85
CA VAL A 127 -8.13 11.27 5.14
C VAL A 127 -7.96 10.79 6.58
N GLY A 128 -6.73 10.78 7.10
CA GLY A 128 -6.46 10.50 8.52
C GLY A 128 -6.67 9.03 8.91
N VAL A 129 -6.22 8.10 8.07
CA VAL A 129 -6.27 6.65 8.30
C VAL A 129 -4.96 6.06 8.84
N LEU A 130 -3.95 6.88 9.03
CA LEU A 130 -2.64 6.50 9.58
C LEU A 130 -2.30 7.43 10.75
N ASN A 131 -1.99 6.87 11.93
CA ASN A 131 -1.64 7.60 13.14
C ASN A 131 -0.24 8.24 13.02
N ALA A 132 -0.11 9.17 12.10
CA ALA A 132 1.14 9.79 11.70
C ALA A 132 0.96 11.29 11.39
N LYS A 133 2.07 12.01 11.52
CA LYS A 133 2.24 13.39 11.07
C LYS A 133 3.62 13.57 10.44
N THR A 134 3.88 14.72 9.86
CA THR A 134 5.22 15.04 9.36
C THR A 134 6.05 15.77 10.42
N VAL A 135 7.37 15.54 10.39
CA VAL A 135 8.32 16.22 11.30
C VAL A 135 8.44 17.72 11.04
N SER A 136 8.02 18.19 9.87
CA SER A 136 8.11 19.58 9.45
C SER A 136 7.06 19.91 8.39
N SER A 137 6.60 21.17 8.36
CA SER A 137 5.78 21.72 7.27
C SER A 137 6.58 22.01 6.01
N LYS A 138 7.91 22.00 6.06
CA LYS A 138 8.81 22.18 4.90
C LYS A 138 8.87 20.89 4.10
N TRP A 139 8.01 20.78 3.10
CA TRP A 139 7.82 19.56 2.30
C TRP A 139 8.71 19.46 1.04
N LYS A 140 9.20 20.61 0.52
CA LYS A 140 10.06 20.65 -0.69
C LYS A 140 11.50 20.28 -0.36
N ARG A 141 11.74 19.06 0.10
CA ARG A 141 13.05 18.59 0.54
C ARG A 141 14.01 18.23 -0.59
N GLY A 142 13.51 18.07 -1.82
CA GLY A 142 14.30 17.70 -2.98
C GLY A 142 13.80 16.44 -3.68
N LYS A 143 14.44 16.15 -4.82
CA LYS A 143 14.14 14.98 -5.65
C LYS A 143 15.45 14.29 -6.03
N GLY A 144 15.54 13.00 -5.83
CA GLY A 144 16.75 12.21 -6.11
C GLY A 144 16.63 10.80 -5.56
N ASP A 145 17.71 10.08 -5.61
CA ASP A 145 17.80 8.77 -4.99
C ASP A 145 18.30 8.89 -3.56
N VAL A 146 17.70 8.10 -2.67
CA VAL A 146 18.09 8.02 -1.26
C VAL A 146 18.26 6.57 -0.86
N GLU A 147 19.10 6.33 0.15
CA GLU A 147 19.24 5.00 0.76
C GLU A 147 18.13 4.83 1.81
N ILE A 148 17.46 3.68 1.76
CA ILE A 148 16.56 3.20 2.82
C ILE A 148 16.98 1.80 3.26
N GLU A 149 16.58 1.39 4.46
CA GLU A 149 16.79 0.05 4.98
C GLU A 149 15.47 -0.57 5.38
N PHE A 150 15.15 -1.68 4.72
CA PHE A 150 13.96 -2.47 5.00
C PHE A 150 14.12 -3.31 6.24
N THR A 151 13.05 -3.42 7.03
CA THR A 151 12.92 -4.27 8.21
C THR A 151 12.37 -5.66 7.83
N PRO A 152 12.53 -6.71 8.65
CA PRO A 152 11.98 -8.04 8.34
C PRO A 152 10.48 -8.07 7.99
N PRO A 153 9.59 -7.29 8.64
CA PRO A 153 8.16 -7.23 8.28
C PRO A 153 7.87 -6.75 6.85
N ALA A 154 8.84 -6.11 6.17
CA ALA A 154 8.65 -5.63 4.80
C ALA A 154 8.50 -6.78 3.79
N LEU A 155 9.05 -7.96 4.07
CA LEU A 155 8.90 -9.11 3.16
C LEU A 155 7.42 -9.51 3.01
N GLU A 156 6.69 -9.58 4.11
CA GLU A 156 5.26 -9.92 4.10
C GLU A 156 4.41 -8.82 3.46
N ALA A 157 4.64 -7.56 3.83
CA ALA A 157 3.76 -6.45 3.48
C ALA A 157 4.09 -5.78 2.14
N ALA A 158 5.34 -5.85 1.70
CA ALA A 158 5.86 -5.15 0.52
C ALA A 158 6.63 -6.06 -0.46
N GLY A 159 6.83 -7.33 -0.13
CA GLY A 159 7.57 -8.28 -0.97
C GLY A 159 9.07 -8.04 -1.02
N ILE A 160 9.63 -7.24 -0.11
CA ILE A 160 11.03 -6.83 -0.14
C ILE A 160 11.75 -7.34 1.10
N ALA A 161 12.80 -8.14 0.89
CA ALA A 161 13.64 -8.65 1.98
C ALA A 161 14.35 -7.50 2.72
N ALA A 162 14.57 -7.71 4.03
CA ALA A 162 15.32 -6.78 4.87
C ALA A 162 16.70 -6.42 4.30
N GLY A 163 17.14 -5.20 4.55
CA GLY A 163 18.42 -4.66 4.11
C GLY A 163 18.31 -3.36 3.34
N LYS A 164 19.45 -2.84 2.97
CA LYS A 164 19.59 -1.53 2.32
C LYS A 164 19.24 -1.58 0.84
N ARG A 165 18.59 -0.52 0.37
CA ARG A 165 18.25 -0.30 -1.05
C ARG A 165 18.30 1.19 -1.37
N THR A 166 18.68 1.51 -2.60
CA THR A 166 18.47 2.83 -3.17
C THR A 166 17.05 2.94 -3.70
N ILE A 167 16.40 4.07 -3.45
CA ILE A 167 15.01 4.29 -3.86
C ILE A 167 14.80 5.73 -4.32
N ARG A 168 13.96 5.91 -5.32
CA ARG A 168 13.52 7.22 -5.80
C ARG A 168 12.73 7.96 -4.73
N TYR A 169 13.15 9.19 -4.41
CA TYR A 169 12.44 10.10 -3.52
C TYR A 169 12.09 11.41 -4.25
N ALA A 170 10.91 11.96 -3.97
CA ALA A 170 10.48 13.24 -4.54
C ALA A 170 9.55 13.98 -3.59
N ASN A 171 10.09 14.64 -2.59
CA ASN A 171 9.35 15.47 -1.61
C ASN A 171 8.28 14.70 -0.81
N GLY A 172 8.41 13.42 -0.61
CA GLY A 172 7.49 12.64 0.23
C GLY A 172 7.56 13.05 1.72
N PRO A 173 6.58 12.68 2.55
CA PRO A 173 6.53 13.06 3.96
C PRO A 173 7.66 12.42 4.76
N ILE A 174 8.27 13.17 5.66
CA ILE A 174 9.09 12.60 6.71
C ILE A 174 8.18 12.30 7.88
N ILE A 175 7.85 11.01 8.04
CA ILE A 175 6.81 10.51 8.92
C ILE A 175 7.29 10.42 10.36
N THR A 176 6.44 10.82 11.30
CA THR A 176 6.59 10.57 12.73
C THR A 176 5.22 10.25 13.34
N ALA A 177 5.20 9.66 14.54
CA ALA A 177 3.95 9.31 15.22
C ALA A 177 3.16 10.57 15.61
N ASP A 178 1.84 10.57 15.35
CA ASP A 178 0.92 11.63 15.80
C ASP A 178 0.35 11.38 17.20
N LYS A 179 0.38 10.12 17.65
CA LYS A 179 -0.10 9.67 18.97
C LYS A 179 -1.56 10.02 19.25
N ARG A 180 -2.43 9.90 18.22
CA ARG A 180 -3.88 10.10 18.39
C ARG A 180 -4.51 8.90 19.07
N ASP A 181 -5.36 9.17 20.05
CA ASP A 181 -6.15 8.14 20.71
C ASP A 181 -7.12 7.46 19.74
N GLY A 182 -7.36 6.18 19.97
CA GLY A 182 -8.29 5.38 19.17
C GLY A 182 -7.78 4.95 17.78
N ILE A 183 -6.57 5.34 17.38
CA ILE A 183 -5.93 4.88 16.13
C ILE A 183 -4.65 4.13 16.48
N THR A 184 -4.54 2.90 15.99
CA THR A 184 -3.38 2.04 16.23
C THR A 184 -2.08 2.71 15.73
N PRO A 185 -0.98 2.65 16.50
CA PRO A 185 0.32 3.09 16.02
C PRO A 185 0.73 2.33 14.76
N PHE A 186 1.43 3.01 13.86
CA PHE A 186 1.98 2.36 12.67
C PHE A 186 3.25 1.56 13.01
N GLU A 187 3.59 0.61 12.14
CA GLU A 187 4.82 -0.16 12.18
C GLU A 187 5.71 0.20 10.99
N PRO A 188 6.98 0.59 11.20
CA PRO A 188 7.93 0.86 10.12
C PRO A 188 8.30 -0.40 9.35
N LEU A 189 8.17 -0.36 8.02
CA LEU A 189 8.67 -1.36 7.08
C LEU A 189 10.05 -1.00 6.52
N ALA A 190 10.38 0.30 6.50
CA ALA A 190 11.71 0.78 6.11
C ALA A 190 12.02 2.11 6.79
N PHE A 191 13.31 2.39 6.96
CA PHE A 191 13.83 3.65 7.48
C PHE A 191 14.75 4.31 6.45
N PHE A 192 14.74 5.63 6.37
CA PHE A 192 15.72 6.39 5.61
C PHE A 192 17.11 6.22 6.22
N ARG A 193 18.15 6.05 5.37
CA ARG A 193 19.56 5.97 5.76
C ARG A 193 20.43 7.07 5.15
N SER A 194 19.88 7.82 4.20
CA SER A 194 20.42 9.07 3.71
C SER A 194 19.31 10.14 3.68
N GLU A 195 19.65 11.38 3.37
CA GLU A 195 18.67 12.46 3.31
C GLU A 195 18.86 13.40 2.13
N LEU A 196 17.77 14.05 1.75
CA LEU A 196 17.72 15.26 0.97
C LEU A 196 17.16 16.37 1.87
N ALA A 197 17.79 17.51 1.93
CA ALA A 197 17.41 18.65 2.79
C ALA A 197 17.61 19.98 2.07
N GLU A 198 16.90 20.12 0.91
CA GLU A 198 16.85 21.34 0.12
C GLU A 198 15.79 22.31 0.66
N ASN A 199 15.79 23.56 0.15
CA ASN A 199 14.78 24.59 0.39
C ASN A 199 14.50 24.85 1.88
N ASP A 200 15.52 25.02 2.68
CA ASP A 200 15.47 25.26 4.14
C ASP A 200 14.75 24.16 4.93
N SER A 201 14.70 22.96 4.39
CA SER A 201 14.18 21.81 5.13
C SER A 201 15.13 21.44 6.28
N PRO A 202 14.59 21.01 7.42
CA PRO A 202 15.45 20.62 8.56
C PRO A 202 16.42 19.51 8.20
N LYS A 203 17.71 19.75 8.38
CA LYS A 203 18.77 18.74 8.22
C LYS A 203 18.71 17.73 9.37
N GLY A 204 19.06 16.47 9.11
CA GLY A 204 19.03 15.38 10.08
C GLY A 204 17.62 14.82 10.37
N ALA A 205 16.56 15.48 9.88
CA ALA A 205 15.19 15.05 10.16
C ALA A 205 14.74 13.82 9.37
N MET A 206 15.38 13.54 8.22
CA MET A 206 15.03 12.42 7.36
C MET A 206 15.78 11.15 7.74
N THR A 207 17.06 11.24 8.07
CA THR A 207 17.87 10.09 8.45
C THR A 207 17.29 9.42 9.69
N ASN A 208 17.12 8.09 9.62
CA ASN A 208 16.46 7.23 10.61
C ASN A 208 14.94 7.48 10.82
N ALA A 209 14.32 8.39 10.07
CA ALA A 209 12.86 8.48 10.05
C ALA A 209 12.23 7.31 9.27
N PRO A 210 11.01 6.88 9.61
CA PRO A 210 10.28 5.89 8.83
C PRO A 210 10.08 6.36 7.38
N ALA A 211 10.45 5.50 6.42
CA ALA A 211 10.31 5.75 4.99
C ALA A 211 9.04 5.09 4.42
N ILE A 212 8.81 3.84 4.81
CA ILE A 212 7.61 3.06 4.46
C ILE A 212 7.05 2.49 5.75
N VAL A 213 5.74 2.57 5.92
CA VAL A 213 5.06 2.12 7.12
C VAL A 213 3.81 1.32 6.79
N ARG A 214 3.39 0.44 7.70
CA ARG A 214 2.08 -0.20 7.68
C ARG A 214 1.28 0.15 8.93
N GLY A 215 -0.05 0.14 8.82
CA GLY A 215 -0.94 0.41 9.93
C GLY A 215 -2.29 -0.27 9.76
N VAL A 216 -3.12 -0.11 10.79
CA VAL A 216 -4.50 -0.59 10.81
C VAL A 216 -5.40 0.58 11.18
N PHE A 217 -6.53 0.71 10.48
CA PHE A 217 -7.56 1.68 10.78
C PHE A 217 -8.95 0.99 10.76
N GLY A 218 -9.56 0.84 11.93
CA GLY A 218 -10.73 -0.01 12.08
C GLY A 218 -10.40 -1.47 11.73
N LYS A 219 -11.06 -2.02 10.72
CA LYS A 219 -10.81 -3.37 10.19
C LYS A 219 -9.86 -3.37 9.00
N GLY A 220 -9.57 -2.21 8.40
CA GLY A 220 -8.78 -2.07 7.19
C GLY A 220 -7.29 -1.94 7.46
N ARG A 221 -6.51 -2.19 6.43
CA ARG A 221 -5.04 -2.15 6.44
C ARG A 221 -4.53 -1.00 5.59
N VAL A 222 -3.46 -0.38 6.04
CA VAL A 222 -2.85 0.79 5.40
C VAL A 222 -1.38 0.53 5.14
N ILE A 223 -0.91 0.79 3.92
CA ILE A 223 0.51 0.96 3.60
C ILE A 223 0.73 2.40 3.13
N SER A 224 1.75 3.03 3.67
CA SER A 224 2.16 4.39 3.28
C SER A 224 3.65 4.42 2.97
N SER A 225 3.99 4.89 1.77
CA SER A 225 5.37 5.05 1.30
C SER A 225 5.68 6.52 1.06
N SER A 226 6.67 7.05 1.75
CA SER A 226 7.20 8.38 1.47
C SER A 226 7.96 8.43 0.13
N PRO A 227 8.92 7.51 -0.16
CA PRO A 227 9.57 7.39 -1.46
C PRO A 227 8.66 6.70 -2.50
N HIS A 228 9.19 6.52 -3.71
CA HIS A 228 8.50 6.00 -4.88
C HIS A 228 8.98 4.60 -5.29
N PRO A 229 8.59 3.52 -4.60
CA PRO A 229 8.96 2.16 -5.00
C PRO A 229 8.44 1.80 -6.40
N GLU A 230 7.29 2.34 -6.81
CA GLU A 230 6.72 2.13 -8.15
C GLU A 230 7.55 2.75 -9.28
N GLN A 231 8.52 3.62 -8.96
CA GLN A 231 9.43 4.27 -9.89
C GLN A 231 10.90 3.85 -9.68
N THR A 232 11.12 2.76 -8.94
CA THR A 232 12.45 2.28 -8.56
C THR A 232 12.68 0.91 -9.14
N ASP A 233 13.77 0.75 -9.89
CA ASP A 233 14.16 -0.52 -10.49
C ASP A 233 14.39 -1.59 -9.43
N GLY A 234 13.92 -2.81 -9.68
CA GLY A 234 13.99 -3.93 -8.75
C GLY A 234 12.94 -3.90 -7.63
N MET A 235 12.00 -2.94 -7.67
CA MET A 235 10.85 -2.83 -6.73
C MET A 235 9.50 -2.93 -7.43
N GLU A 236 9.45 -3.48 -8.65
CA GLU A 236 8.24 -3.58 -9.47
C GLU A 236 7.13 -4.39 -8.80
N HIS A 237 7.49 -5.30 -7.89
CA HIS A 237 6.54 -6.11 -7.13
C HIS A 237 5.92 -5.41 -5.92
N PHE A 238 6.42 -4.24 -5.54
CA PHE A 238 5.92 -3.51 -4.36
C PHE A 238 4.42 -3.25 -4.45
N ALA A 239 3.94 -2.71 -5.58
CA ALA A 239 2.53 -2.35 -5.74
C ALA A 239 1.62 -3.60 -5.62
N GLU A 240 1.99 -4.72 -6.25
CA GLU A 240 1.25 -5.97 -6.18
C GLU A 240 1.19 -6.50 -4.74
N THR A 241 2.34 -6.62 -4.08
CA THR A 241 2.41 -7.18 -2.73
C THR A 241 1.70 -6.29 -1.72
N ALA A 242 1.87 -4.98 -1.82
CA ALA A 242 1.16 -4.01 -0.98
C ALA A 242 -0.37 -4.15 -1.15
N VAL A 243 -0.87 -4.22 -2.39
CA VAL A 243 -2.29 -4.44 -2.69
C VAL A 243 -2.79 -5.74 -2.09
N ARG A 244 -2.07 -6.84 -2.23
CA ARG A 244 -2.45 -8.14 -1.65
C ARG A 244 -2.48 -8.09 -0.13
N TRP A 245 -1.49 -7.45 0.48
CA TRP A 245 -1.42 -7.35 1.93
C TRP A 245 -2.59 -6.51 2.50
N VAL A 246 -2.86 -5.33 1.92
CA VAL A 246 -3.96 -4.48 2.41
C VAL A 246 -5.33 -5.09 2.11
N ALA A 247 -5.48 -5.89 1.05
CA ALA A 247 -6.70 -6.64 0.74
C ALA A 247 -6.90 -7.88 1.64
N GLY A 248 -5.96 -8.19 2.55
CA GLY A 248 -6.03 -9.39 3.37
C GLY A 248 -5.79 -10.70 2.60
N ARG A 249 -5.11 -10.63 1.46
CA ARG A 249 -4.79 -11.76 0.56
C ARG A 249 -3.29 -11.97 0.38
N ALA A 250 -2.48 -11.58 1.37
CA ALA A 250 -1.06 -11.92 1.40
C ALA A 250 -0.90 -13.45 1.39
N LYS A 251 0.09 -13.94 0.60
CA LYS A 251 0.43 -15.37 0.52
C LYS A 251 1.26 -15.78 1.71
#